data_6908e02283a7ef7f2fc077789dd30d8d
#
_entry.id   6908e02283a7ef7f2fc077789dd30d8d
#
_cell.length_a   1.000
_cell.length_b   1.000
_cell.length_c   1.000
_cell.angle_alpha   90.00
_cell.angle_beta   90.00
_cell.angle_gamma   90.00
#
_symmetry.space_group_name_H-M   'P 1'
#
loop_
_entity.id
_entity.type
_entity.pdbx_description
1 polymer ?
#
loop_
_entity_poly.entity_id
_entity_poly.type
_entity_poly.pdbx_seq_one_letter_code
_entity_poly.pdbx_strand_id
1 'polypeptide(L)'
;LEFAKAKNDIIVQHDFLRDVGNYTHQIINRIPDSDKIFFDTQRFALKDISASQYYSFSAPTSMGKTFVIINFIKNKLKENVSENFVIVVPTRALLSEIANKLINELKDYLGANCHKVITTMTAVQQDEKFIAVLTPERLYHSLLKQPEIEFKYLFIDEAHKISDKDKRSIIYYKILDMLKERPF
;
A
#
# COMPACT_ATOMS: atom_id res chain seq x y z
N LEU A 1 43.51 30.18 22.45
CA LEU A 1 43.09 30.51 21.07
C LEU A 1 43.00 29.26 20.18
N GLU A 2 43.96 28.32 20.28
CA GLU A 2 43.95 27.08 19.47
C GLU A 2 42.81 26.13 19.84
N PHE A 3 42.48 25.97 21.14
CA PHE A 3 41.35 25.13 21.59
C PHE A 3 40.00 25.64 21.12
N ALA A 4 39.80 26.95 21.00
CA ALA A 4 38.53 27.51 20.52
C ALA A 4 38.40 27.32 18.99
N LYS A 5 39.50 27.33 18.24
CA LYS A 5 39.52 27.10 16.81
C LYS A 5 39.23 25.65 16.47
N ALA A 6 39.86 24.69 17.17
CA ALA A 6 39.61 23.26 17.01
C ALA A 6 38.17 22.88 17.35
N LYS A 7 37.55 23.50 18.37
CA LYS A 7 36.17 23.28 18.72
C LYS A 7 35.19 23.79 17.65
N ASN A 8 35.47 24.94 17.05
CA ASN A 8 34.67 25.47 15.94
C ASN A 8 34.78 24.60 14.68
N ASP A 9 35.98 24.13 14.35
CA ASP A 9 36.20 23.25 13.19
C ASP A 9 35.48 21.92 13.34
N ILE A 10 35.44 21.35 14.55
CA ILE A 10 34.68 20.11 14.84
C ILE A 10 33.17 20.36 14.73
N ILE A 11 32.66 21.47 15.20
CA ILE A 11 31.23 21.82 15.12
C ILE A 11 30.84 22.02 13.64
N VAL A 12 31.61 22.76 12.88
CA VAL A 12 31.38 22.99 11.43
C VAL A 12 31.39 21.67 10.65
N GLN A 13 32.34 20.78 10.95
CA GLN A 13 32.42 19.48 10.31
C GLN A 13 31.23 18.58 10.64
N HIS A 14 30.77 18.62 11.90
CA HIS A 14 29.59 17.85 12.33
C HIS A 14 28.32 18.35 11.65
N ASP A 15 28.12 19.64 11.53
CA ASP A 15 26.98 20.24 10.85
C ASP A 15 27.00 19.91 9.37
N PHE A 16 28.16 19.99 8.69
CA PHE A 16 28.32 19.62 7.29
C PHE A 16 27.96 18.16 7.04
N LEU A 17 28.44 17.22 7.84
CA LEU A 17 28.12 15.80 7.71
C LEU A 17 26.64 15.52 7.95
N ARG A 18 26.02 16.23 8.87
CA ARG A 18 24.57 16.16 9.13
C ARG A 18 23.78 16.66 7.94
N ASP A 19 24.18 17.78 7.35
CA ASP A 19 23.51 18.36 6.17
C ASP A 19 23.67 17.48 4.94
N VAL A 20 24.84 16.91 4.71
CA VAL A 20 25.06 15.90 3.65
C VAL A 20 24.19 14.68 3.90
N GLY A 21 24.12 14.19 5.13
CA GLY A 21 23.25 13.06 5.51
C GLY A 21 21.77 13.35 5.24
N ASN A 22 21.29 14.52 5.64
CA ASN A 22 19.92 14.96 5.40
C ASN A 22 19.62 15.10 3.90
N TYR A 23 20.52 15.68 3.14
CA TYR A 23 20.40 15.85 1.68
C TYR A 23 20.37 14.49 0.98
N THR A 24 21.26 13.58 1.35
CA THR A 24 21.31 12.22 0.82
C THR A 24 20.02 11.46 1.15
N HIS A 25 19.52 11.57 2.38
CA HIS A 25 18.26 10.98 2.79
C HIS A 25 17.07 11.50 1.96
N GLN A 26 17.02 12.80 1.70
CA GLN A 26 15.99 13.41 0.87
C GLN A 26 16.03 12.91 -0.58
N ILE A 27 17.22 12.80 -1.17
CA ILE A 27 17.37 12.29 -2.55
C ILE A 27 16.95 10.83 -2.64
N ILE A 28 17.45 9.98 -1.74
CA ILE A 28 17.20 8.53 -1.77
C ILE A 28 15.73 8.21 -1.53
N ASN A 29 15.06 8.97 -0.67
CA ASN A 29 13.68 8.71 -0.26
C ASN A 29 12.65 9.56 -1.01
N ARG A 30 13.06 10.35 -1.99
CA ARG A 30 12.14 11.15 -2.77
C ARG A 30 11.18 10.27 -3.57
N ILE A 31 9.90 10.62 -3.52
CA ILE A 31 8.87 9.96 -4.31
C ILE A 31 8.80 10.66 -5.67
N PRO A 32 8.97 9.94 -6.80
CA PRO A 32 8.84 10.53 -8.13
C PRO A 32 7.47 11.21 -8.29
N ASP A 33 7.47 12.40 -8.89
CA ASP A 33 6.26 13.22 -9.16
C ASP A 33 5.49 13.62 -7.90
N SER A 34 6.20 13.82 -6.77
CA SER A 34 5.60 14.24 -5.51
C SER A 34 6.57 15.05 -4.67
N ASP A 35 6.05 15.98 -3.86
CA ASP A 35 6.80 16.69 -2.83
C ASP A 35 6.97 15.86 -1.55
N LYS A 36 6.40 14.66 -1.50
CA LYS A 36 6.48 13.75 -0.36
C LYS A 36 7.78 12.94 -0.40
N ILE A 37 8.25 12.57 0.78
CA ILE A 37 9.45 11.77 0.99
C ILE A 37 9.05 10.52 1.77
N PHE A 38 9.55 9.35 1.36
CA PHE A 38 9.40 8.13 2.15
C PHE A 38 10.21 8.20 3.44
N PHE A 39 9.68 7.62 4.51
CA PHE A 39 10.54 7.14 5.59
C PHE A 39 11.32 5.91 5.09
N ASP A 40 12.52 5.67 5.62
CA ASP A 40 13.35 4.53 5.23
C ASP A 40 12.59 3.21 5.32
N THR A 41 11.84 3.02 6.40
CA THR A 41 10.98 1.84 6.61
C THR A 41 9.89 1.67 5.55
N GLN A 42 9.30 2.77 5.07
CA GLN A 42 8.30 2.72 3.99
C GLN A 42 8.95 2.35 2.66
N ARG A 43 10.11 2.89 2.36
CA ARG A 43 10.88 2.57 1.16
C ARG A 43 11.30 1.11 1.14
N PHE A 44 11.80 0.59 2.25
CA PHE A 44 12.14 -0.83 2.38
C PHE A 44 10.92 -1.72 2.22
N ALA A 45 9.81 -1.39 2.90
CA ALA A 45 8.56 -2.13 2.75
C ALA A 45 8.06 -2.15 1.30
N LEU A 46 8.12 -1.02 0.58
CA LEU A 46 7.71 -0.94 -0.83
C LEU A 46 8.59 -1.82 -1.72
N LYS A 47 9.91 -1.85 -1.48
CA LYS A 47 10.85 -2.70 -2.21
C LYS A 47 10.56 -4.18 -1.95
N ASP A 48 10.36 -4.55 -0.70
CA ASP A 48 10.13 -5.94 -0.30
C ASP A 48 8.78 -6.47 -0.82
N ILE A 49 7.71 -5.67 -0.74
CA ILE A 49 6.40 -6.00 -1.33
C ILE A 49 6.54 -6.25 -2.84
N SER A 50 7.33 -5.43 -3.53
CA SER A 50 7.52 -5.55 -4.97
C SER A 50 8.31 -6.79 -5.38
N ALA A 51 9.14 -7.33 -4.49
CA ALA A 51 10.00 -8.48 -4.73
C ALA A 51 9.43 -9.81 -4.21
N SER A 52 8.35 -9.78 -3.44
CA SER A 52 7.81 -10.95 -2.74
C SER A 52 6.44 -11.34 -3.25
N GLN A 53 6.18 -12.65 -3.31
CA GLN A 53 4.82 -13.16 -3.58
C GLN A 53 3.91 -12.99 -2.35
N TYR A 54 4.45 -13.20 -1.16
CA TYR A 54 3.75 -13.00 0.11
C TYR A 54 4.60 -12.10 0.99
N TYR A 55 4.01 -11.04 1.52
CA TYR A 55 4.70 -10.11 2.39
C TYR A 55 3.81 -9.68 3.55
N SER A 56 4.38 -9.66 4.73
CA SER A 56 3.72 -9.15 5.93
C SER A 56 4.64 -8.19 6.66
N PHE A 57 4.13 -7.02 7.01
CA PHE A 57 4.87 -6.08 7.85
C PHE A 57 4.00 -5.50 8.95
N SER A 58 4.60 -5.32 10.11
CA SER A 58 3.99 -4.66 11.24
C SER A 58 4.57 -3.26 11.38
N ALA A 59 3.71 -2.28 11.51
CA ALA A 59 4.11 -0.90 11.72
C ALA A 59 3.03 -0.16 12.51
N PRO A 60 3.39 0.85 13.34
CA PRO A 60 2.43 1.71 13.99
C PRO A 60 1.47 2.35 12.98
N THR A 61 0.26 2.71 13.41
CA THR A 61 -0.76 3.34 12.55
C THR A 61 -0.27 4.65 11.94
N SER A 62 0.56 5.40 12.65
CA SER A 62 1.17 6.66 12.19
C SER A 62 2.24 6.48 11.10
N MET A 63 2.70 5.26 10.84
CA MET A 63 3.79 4.98 9.90
C MET A 63 3.34 4.91 8.43
N GLY A 64 2.06 5.17 8.15
CA GLY A 64 1.54 5.31 6.79
C GLY A 64 1.50 4.01 5.98
N LYS A 65 1.08 2.89 6.57
CA LYS A 65 0.87 1.61 5.86
C LYS A 65 0.07 1.77 4.57
N THR A 66 -1.05 2.46 4.63
CA THR A 66 -1.90 2.77 3.47
C THR A 66 -1.14 3.56 2.39
N PHE A 67 -0.24 4.45 2.80
CA PHE A 67 0.59 5.22 1.88
C PHE A 67 1.55 4.32 1.07
N VAL A 68 2.12 3.30 1.70
CA VAL A 68 2.96 2.30 1.01
C VAL A 68 2.14 1.53 -0.02
N ILE A 69 0.93 1.08 0.33
CA ILE A 69 0.02 0.36 -0.58
C ILE A 69 -0.35 1.24 -1.78
N ILE A 70 -0.72 2.49 -1.55
CA ILE A 70 -1.07 3.43 -2.63
C ILE A 70 0.11 3.64 -3.57
N ASN A 71 1.32 3.83 -3.05
CA ASN A 71 2.51 3.99 -3.89
C ASN A 71 2.89 2.71 -4.65
N PHE A 72 2.68 1.54 -4.06
CA PHE A 72 2.82 0.27 -4.79
C PHE A 72 1.88 0.22 -6.00
N ILE A 73 0.59 0.49 -5.80
CA ILE A 73 -0.40 0.52 -6.86
C ILE A 73 -0.02 1.57 -7.92
N LYS A 74 0.36 2.77 -7.49
CA LYS A 74 0.82 3.85 -8.38
C LYS A 74 1.97 3.41 -9.28
N ASN A 75 2.97 2.72 -8.72
CA ASN A 75 4.11 2.21 -9.48
C ASN A 75 3.65 1.17 -10.50
N LYS A 76 2.76 0.24 -10.12
CA LYS A 76 2.21 -0.76 -11.03
C LYS A 76 1.40 -0.14 -12.16
N LEU A 77 0.60 0.88 -11.87
CA LEU A 77 -0.13 1.62 -12.91
C LEU A 77 0.82 2.37 -13.86
N LYS A 78 1.97 2.89 -13.38
CA LYS A 78 3.01 3.49 -14.22
C LYS A 78 3.68 2.46 -15.15
N GLU A 79 3.81 1.22 -14.70
CA GLU A 79 4.33 0.10 -15.49
C GLU A 79 3.30 -0.42 -16.52
N ASN A 80 2.12 0.25 -16.65
CA ASN A 80 0.99 -0.17 -17.49
C ASN A 80 0.49 -1.59 -17.18
N VAL A 81 0.57 -1.98 -15.91
CA VAL A 81 0.07 -3.26 -15.43
C VAL A 81 -1.45 -3.25 -15.49
N SER A 82 -2.02 -4.25 -16.16
CA SER A 82 -3.48 -4.38 -16.38
C SER A 82 -4.18 -5.27 -15.36
N GLU A 83 -3.51 -5.62 -14.25
CA GLU A 83 -4.06 -6.46 -13.21
C GLU A 83 -4.96 -5.69 -12.24
N ASN A 84 -5.87 -6.42 -11.62
CA ASN A 84 -6.79 -5.92 -10.63
C ASN A 84 -6.19 -5.98 -9.22
N PHE A 85 -6.61 -5.04 -8.37
CA PHE A 85 -6.16 -4.90 -6.99
C PHE A 85 -7.33 -4.99 -6.02
N VAL A 86 -7.14 -5.67 -4.90
CA VAL A 86 -8.12 -5.73 -3.81
C VAL A 86 -7.46 -5.30 -2.51
N ILE A 87 -8.11 -4.37 -1.80
CA ILE A 87 -7.70 -3.91 -0.48
C ILE A 87 -8.82 -4.26 0.49
N VAL A 88 -8.51 -5.09 1.47
CA VAL A 88 -9.47 -5.48 2.52
C VAL A 88 -9.23 -4.64 3.76
N VAL A 89 -10.29 -3.98 4.22
CA VAL A 89 -10.29 -3.11 5.38
C VAL A 89 -11.32 -3.54 6.42
N PRO A 90 -11.06 -3.38 7.72
CA PRO A 90 -11.94 -3.95 8.75
C PRO A 90 -13.27 -3.22 8.92
N THR A 91 -13.40 -1.98 8.47
CA THR A 91 -14.60 -1.18 8.71
C THR A 91 -15.06 -0.41 7.47
N ARG A 92 -16.37 -0.07 7.43
CA ARG A 92 -16.94 0.76 6.36
C ARG A 92 -16.39 2.20 6.37
N ALA A 93 -16.03 2.72 7.54
CA ALA A 93 -15.44 4.06 7.64
C ALA A 93 -14.07 4.10 6.96
N LEU A 94 -13.19 3.14 7.26
CA LEU A 94 -11.89 2.97 6.60
C LEU A 94 -12.03 2.70 5.10
N LEU A 95 -13.05 1.95 4.69
CA LEU A 95 -13.32 1.70 3.28
C LEU A 95 -13.54 3.01 2.51
N SER A 96 -14.41 3.88 3.01
CA SER A 96 -14.67 5.18 2.37
C SER A 96 -13.44 6.08 2.39
N GLU A 97 -12.70 6.11 3.50
CA GLU A 97 -11.47 6.89 3.63
C GLU A 97 -10.40 6.44 2.62
N ILE A 98 -10.14 5.14 2.54
CA ILE A 98 -9.12 4.60 1.64
C ILE A 98 -9.53 4.73 0.17
N ALA A 99 -10.81 4.51 -0.16
CA ALA A 99 -11.31 4.73 -1.52
C ALA A 99 -11.12 6.18 -1.97
N ASN A 100 -11.45 7.15 -1.12
CA ASN A 100 -11.24 8.57 -1.42
C ASN A 100 -9.75 8.92 -1.56
N LYS A 101 -8.89 8.38 -0.71
CA LYS A 101 -7.42 8.55 -0.84
C LYS A 101 -6.91 8.00 -2.17
N LEU A 102 -7.33 6.80 -2.57
CA LEU A 102 -6.95 6.20 -3.86
C LEU A 102 -7.39 7.08 -5.03
N ILE A 103 -8.64 7.54 -5.05
CA ILE A 103 -9.15 8.41 -6.11
C ILE A 103 -8.30 9.67 -6.22
N ASN A 104 -8.00 10.32 -5.09
CA ASN A 104 -7.25 11.57 -5.08
C ASN A 104 -5.77 11.40 -5.47
N GLU A 105 -5.10 10.36 -4.95
CA GLU A 105 -3.67 10.14 -5.19
C GLU A 105 -3.38 9.49 -6.55
N LEU A 106 -4.35 8.79 -7.14
CA LEU A 106 -4.21 8.07 -8.40
C LEU A 106 -4.98 8.69 -9.57
N LYS A 107 -5.61 9.86 -9.39
CA LYS A 107 -6.48 10.48 -10.40
C LYS A 107 -5.87 10.56 -11.80
N ASP A 108 -4.57 10.87 -11.89
CA ASP A 108 -3.87 11.04 -13.16
C ASP A 108 -3.55 9.69 -13.85
N TYR A 109 -3.64 8.58 -13.10
CA TYR A 109 -3.35 7.23 -13.57
C TYR A 109 -4.61 6.40 -13.85
N LEU A 110 -5.71 6.67 -13.11
CA LEU A 110 -6.94 5.89 -13.23
C LEU A 110 -7.55 6.00 -14.64
N GLY A 111 -7.59 7.21 -15.21
CA GLY A 111 -8.12 7.44 -16.55
C GLY A 111 -7.26 6.80 -17.65
N ALA A 112 -5.95 6.94 -17.55
CA ALA A 112 -5.00 6.41 -18.54
C ALA A 112 -4.98 4.86 -18.60
N ASN A 113 -5.14 4.21 -17.43
CA ASN A 113 -5.08 2.75 -17.31
C ASN A 113 -6.47 2.09 -17.24
N CYS A 114 -7.54 2.84 -17.45
CA CYS A 114 -8.94 2.36 -17.39
C CYS A 114 -9.35 1.72 -16.05
N HIS A 115 -8.54 1.84 -14.99
CA HIS A 115 -8.90 1.33 -13.68
C HIS A 115 -9.95 2.20 -13.00
N LYS A 116 -10.90 1.56 -12.34
CA LYS A 116 -11.92 2.23 -11.50
C LYS A 116 -11.72 1.86 -10.04
N VAL A 117 -11.84 2.84 -9.13
CA VAL A 117 -11.89 2.56 -7.71
C VAL A 117 -13.32 2.17 -7.34
N ILE A 118 -13.51 0.97 -6.82
CA ILE A 118 -14.82 0.42 -6.48
C ILE A 118 -14.89 0.00 -5.01
N THR A 119 -16.06 0.06 -4.42
CA THR A 119 -16.34 -0.36 -3.03
C THR A 119 -17.30 -1.55 -2.94
N THR A 120 -17.70 -2.06 -4.09
CA THR A 120 -18.55 -3.25 -4.25
C THR A 120 -18.23 -3.90 -5.58
N MET A 121 -18.31 -5.21 -5.67
CA MET A 121 -18.00 -5.98 -6.88
C MET A 121 -19.28 -6.49 -7.59
N THR A 122 -20.46 -6.06 -7.15
CA THR A 122 -21.74 -6.60 -7.66
C THR A 122 -22.04 -6.29 -9.13
N ALA A 123 -21.27 -5.43 -9.77
CA ALA A 123 -21.50 -5.00 -11.15
C ALA A 123 -20.20 -4.91 -11.98
N VAL A 124 -19.15 -5.64 -11.59
CA VAL A 124 -17.89 -5.66 -12.35
C VAL A 124 -18.06 -6.54 -13.57
N GLN A 125 -17.81 -5.97 -14.76
CA GLN A 125 -17.78 -6.73 -16.00
C GLN A 125 -16.44 -7.46 -16.15
N GLN A 126 -16.42 -8.51 -16.96
CA GLN A 126 -15.28 -9.42 -17.09
C GLN A 126 -13.98 -8.72 -17.55
N ASP A 127 -14.10 -7.65 -18.33
CA ASP A 127 -12.94 -6.90 -18.85
C ASP A 127 -12.65 -5.59 -18.10
N GLU A 128 -13.42 -5.28 -17.06
CA GLU A 128 -13.20 -4.06 -16.29
C GLU A 128 -11.98 -4.17 -15.37
N LYS A 129 -11.11 -3.16 -15.43
CA LYS A 129 -9.98 -3.01 -14.51
C LYS A 129 -10.41 -2.24 -13.27
N PHE A 130 -10.04 -2.77 -12.12
CA PHE A 130 -10.49 -2.18 -10.86
C PHE A 130 -9.43 -2.20 -9.76
N ILE A 131 -9.60 -1.25 -8.84
CA ILE A 131 -8.98 -1.23 -7.52
C ILE A 131 -10.13 -1.30 -6.52
N ALA A 132 -10.39 -2.48 -5.97
CA ALA A 132 -11.49 -2.69 -5.04
C ALA A 132 -11.07 -2.43 -3.60
N VAL A 133 -11.84 -1.62 -2.86
CA VAL A 133 -11.71 -1.46 -1.41
C VAL A 133 -12.92 -2.09 -0.76
N LEU A 134 -12.73 -3.17 0.00
CA LEU A 134 -13.81 -4.02 0.48
C LEU A 134 -13.65 -4.32 1.96
N THR A 135 -14.78 -4.61 2.64
CA THR A 135 -14.71 -5.31 3.93
C THR A 135 -14.57 -6.82 3.70
N PRO A 136 -14.09 -7.59 4.70
CA PRO A 136 -13.98 -9.05 4.58
C PRO A 136 -15.29 -9.71 4.12
N GLU A 137 -16.41 -9.26 4.67
CA GLU A 137 -17.74 -9.79 4.35
C GLU A 137 -18.11 -9.52 2.87
N ARG A 138 -17.79 -8.31 2.37
CA ARG A 138 -18.04 -7.96 0.97
C ARG A 138 -17.18 -8.78 0.03
N LEU A 139 -15.88 -8.93 0.32
CA LEU A 139 -15.01 -9.76 -0.49
C LEU A 139 -15.48 -11.22 -0.52
N TYR A 140 -15.76 -11.81 0.65
CA TYR A 140 -16.26 -13.18 0.74
C TYR A 140 -17.54 -13.38 -0.08
N HIS A 141 -18.49 -12.46 0.04
CA HIS A 141 -19.74 -12.51 -0.74
C HIS A 141 -19.51 -12.38 -2.24
N SER A 142 -18.55 -11.55 -2.67
CA SER A 142 -18.22 -11.39 -4.07
C SER A 142 -17.56 -12.64 -4.64
N LEU A 143 -16.65 -13.26 -3.91
CA LEU A 143 -16.01 -14.52 -4.31
C LEU A 143 -16.99 -15.69 -4.44
N LEU A 144 -18.05 -15.70 -3.61
CA LEU A 144 -19.13 -16.70 -3.73
C LEU A 144 -20.03 -16.49 -4.94
N LYS A 145 -20.30 -15.22 -5.29
CA LYS A 145 -21.21 -14.89 -6.41
C LYS A 145 -20.54 -14.91 -7.76
N GLN A 146 -19.28 -14.56 -7.80
CA GLN A 146 -18.47 -14.43 -9.01
C GLN A 146 -17.11 -15.09 -8.77
N PRO A 147 -17.05 -16.41 -8.75
CA PRO A 147 -15.82 -17.16 -8.51
C PRO A 147 -14.76 -16.93 -9.61
N GLU A 148 -15.15 -16.46 -10.79
CA GLU A 148 -14.28 -16.14 -11.91
C GLU A 148 -13.60 -14.76 -11.81
N ILE A 149 -13.95 -13.92 -10.83
CA ILE A 149 -13.29 -12.63 -10.65
C ILE A 149 -11.80 -12.84 -10.37
N GLU A 150 -10.98 -12.25 -11.23
CA GLU A 150 -9.53 -12.31 -11.13
C GLU A 150 -8.94 -11.01 -10.60
N PHE A 151 -8.02 -11.13 -9.66
CA PHE A 151 -7.17 -10.05 -9.19
C PHE A 151 -5.82 -10.64 -8.77
N LYS A 152 -4.75 -9.91 -9.03
CA LYS A 152 -3.39 -10.37 -8.75
C LYS A 152 -2.88 -9.91 -7.39
N TYR A 153 -3.37 -8.79 -6.89
CA TYR A 153 -2.87 -8.20 -5.66
C TYR A 153 -3.97 -8.11 -4.62
N LEU A 154 -3.71 -8.72 -3.46
CA LEU A 154 -4.56 -8.65 -2.28
C LEU A 154 -3.80 -8.01 -1.12
N PHE A 155 -4.30 -6.90 -0.61
CA PHE A 155 -3.81 -6.25 0.60
C PHE A 155 -4.83 -6.41 1.72
N ILE A 156 -4.37 -6.83 2.89
CA ILE A 156 -5.22 -6.96 4.08
C ILE A 156 -4.70 -5.98 5.12
N ASP A 157 -5.48 -4.91 5.35
CA ASP A 157 -5.20 -3.98 6.43
C ASP A 157 -5.66 -4.57 7.77
N GLU A 158 -4.90 -4.28 8.84
CA GLU A 158 -5.15 -4.82 10.18
C GLU A 158 -5.16 -6.37 10.20
N ALA A 159 -4.19 -7.00 9.51
CA ALA A 159 -4.12 -8.46 9.35
C ALA A 159 -4.04 -9.24 10.68
N HIS A 160 -3.66 -8.59 11.80
CA HIS A 160 -3.73 -9.20 13.13
C HIS A 160 -5.14 -9.67 13.51
N LYS A 161 -6.19 -9.08 12.95
CA LYS A 161 -7.57 -9.51 13.16
C LYS A 161 -7.89 -10.89 12.58
N ILE A 162 -7.02 -11.44 11.74
CA ILE A 162 -7.13 -12.81 11.25
C ILE A 162 -6.90 -13.80 12.40
N SER A 163 -5.98 -13.49 13.32
CA SER A 163 -5.62 -14.33 14.46
C SER A 163 -6.47 -14.10 15.71
N ASP A 164 -7.25 -13.02 15.74
CA ASP A 164 -8.14 -12.74 16.86
C ASP A 164 -9.24 -13.80 16.96
N LYS A 165 -9.66 -14.13 18.19
CA LYS A 165 -10.81 -15.01 18.45
C LYS A 165 -12.16 -14.35 18.11
N ASP A 166 -12.16 -13.41 17.16
CA ASP A 166 -13.34 -12.71 16.70
C ASP A 166 -14.07 -13.54 15.62
N LYS A 167 -15.39 -13.40 15.54
CA LYS A 167 -16.23 -14.03 14.50
C LYS A 167 -15.77 -13.69 13.08
N ARG A 168 -15.06 -12.59 12.90
CA ARG A 168 -14.49 -12.15 11.60
C ARG A 168 -13.28 -12.94 11.17
N SER A 169 -12.52 -13.53 12.08
CA SER A 169 -11.38 -14.38 11.74
C SER A 169 -11.79 -15.53 10.82
N ILE A 170 -12.98 -16.11 11.06
CA ILE A 170 -13.55 -17.18 10.23
C ILE A 170 -13.74 -16.74 8.77
N ILE A 171 -14.16 -15.49 8.55
CA ILE A 171 -14.37 -14.95 7.21
C ILE A 171 -13.03 -14.81 6.48
N TYR A 172 -12.00 -14.32 7.14
CA TYR A 172 -10.65 -14.24 6.57
C TYR A 172 -10.12 -15.62 6.19
N TYR A 173 -10.27 -16.62 7.05
CA TYR A 173 -9.85 -18.00 6.75
C TYR A 173 -10.58 -18.55 5.51
N LYS A 174 -11.89 -18.35 5.41
CA LYS A 174 -12.67 -18.78 4.23
C LYS A 174 -12.21 -18.07 2.96
N ILE A 175 -11.93 -16.76 3.01
CA ILE A 175 -11.38 -16.01 1.87
C ILE A 175 -10.04 -16.62 1.46
N LEU A 176 -9.12 -16.81 2.40
CA LEU A 176 -7.79 -17.36 2.11
C LEU A 176 -7.86 -18.78 1.54
N ASP A 177 -8.75 -19.62 2.03
CA ASP A 177 -8.98 -20.96 1.49
C ASP A 177 -9.48 -20.91 0.05
N MET A 178 -10.46 -20.05 -0.26
CA MET A 178 -10.96 -19.88 -1.62
C MET A 178 -9.89 -19.35 -2.58
N LEU A 179 -8.92 -18.59 -2.07
CA LEU A 179 -7.84 -18.02 -2.88
C LEU A 179 -6.65 -18.98 -3.06
N LYS A 180 -6.42 -19.94 -2.15
CA LYS A 180 -5.35 -20.95 -2.29
C LYS A 180 -5.50 -21.81 -3.54
N GLU A 181 -6.73 -22.03 -3.96
CA GLU A 181 -7.07 -22.88 -5.13
C GLU A 181 -6.96 -22.12 -6.45
N ARG A 182 -6.64 -20.82 -6.42
CA ARG A 182 -6.55 -19.95 -7.59
C ARG A 182 -5.08 -19.79 -8.03
N PRO A 183 -4.78 -19.84 -9.32
CA PRO A 183 -3.47 -19.45 -9.83
C PRO A 183 -3.30 -17.93 -9.63
N PHE A 184 -2.25 -17.53 -8.92
CA PHE A 184 -1.81 -16.13 -8.78
C PHE A 184 -0.64 -15.85 -9.71
#